data_3af1ad48ef1d441e2c1d2d43a44d4796
#
_entry.id   3af1ad48ef1d441e2c1d2d43a44d4796
#
_cell.length_a   1.000
_cell.length_b   1.000
_cell.length_c   1.000
_cell.angle_alpha   90.00
_cell.angle_beta   90.00
_cell.angle_gamma   90.00
#
_symmetry.space_group_name_H-M   'P 1'
#
loop_
_entity.id
_entity.type
_entity.pdbx_description
1 polymer ?
#
loop_
_entity_poly.entity_id
_entity_poly.type
_entity_poly.pdbx_seq_one_letter_code
_entity_poly.pdbx_strand_id
1 'polypeptide(L)'
;MIKVEDILNATNGGLDIILELYPQAKACVGGSKKHFAIRNEKTPSAALRKYNSKSYGEIWQVTDFGGDGRGENAVTLYMRENNIDRSHFNEAILQLAAKYGVRDELDHTVNKPDIRQRPARQDEADGSRSFALNEKFTDFELKVFGPNVTQKHLDELHWHSVKWITNVKDRRVTEKYSNAHYPIFMRECLISEAHGDEPEQKFYKVYEPLNCEKGFRFSYTPAGKKPLHYINGLSELKKAYDKYN
;
A
#
# COMPACT_ATOMS: atom_id res chain seq x y z
N MET A 1 -0.54 3.25 -2.74
CA MET A 1 -1.91 2.83 -3.21
C MET A 1 -2.87 3.94 -2.87
N ILE A 2 -3.47 4.55 -3.87
CA ILE A 2 -4.45 5.62 -3.71
C ILE A 2 -5.63 5.10 -2.88
N LYS A 3 -6.01 5.85 -1.86
CA LYS A 3 -7.11 5.53 -0.97
C LYS A 3 -8.32 6.41 -1.27
N VAL A 4 -9.48 6.01 -0.78
CA VAL A 4 -10.70 6.85 -0.82
C VAL A 4 -10.44 8.23 -0.19
N GLU A 5 -9.70 8.25 0.91
CA GLU A 5 -9.33 9.46 1.63
C GLU A 5 -8.57 10.45 0.74
N ASP A 6 -7.63 9.98 -0.08
CA ASP A 6 -6.84 10.83 -0.98
C ASP A 6 -7.75 11.49 -2.04
N ILE A 7 -8.72 10.74 -2.58
CA ILE A 7 -9.71 11.25 -3.52
C ILE A 7 -10.62 12.30 -2.84
N LEU A 8 -11.15 11.98 -1.67
CA LEU A 8 -12.05 12.89 -0.95
C LEU A 8 -11.33 14.19 -0.55
N ASN A 9 -10.09 14.10 -0.08
CA ASN A 9 -9.29 15.28 0.27
C ASN A 9 -8.99 16.16 -0.96
N ALA A 10 -8.67 15.56 -2.09
CA ALA A 10 -8.40 16.29 -3.33
C ALA A 10 -9.66 16.92 -3.96
N THR A 11 -10.85 16.53 -3.52
CA THR A 11 -12.14 16.94 -4.09
C THR A 11 -13.06 17.61 -3.07
N ASN A 12 -12.49 18.39 -2.14
CA ASN A 12 -13.22 19.14 -1.10
C ASN A 12 -14.18 18.25 -0.29
N GLY A 13 -13.70 17.10 0.21
CA GLY A 13 -14.53 16.11 0.90
C GLY A 13 -15.50 15.36 -0.03
N GLY A 14 -15.17 15.29 -1.32
CA GLY A 14 -16.00 14.68 -2.36
C GLY A 14 -17.01 15.63 -3.02
N LEU A 15 -17.07 16.91 -2.62
CA LEU A 15 -18.01 17.87 -3.16
C LEU A 15 -17.88 18.03 -4.67
N ASP A 16 -16.67 18.15 -5.18
CA ASP A 16 -16.40 18.40 -6.61
C ASP A 16 -16.94 17.27 -7.48
N ILE A 17 -16.79 16.03 -7.02
CA ILE A 17 -17.35 14.83 -7.68
C ILE A 17 -18.89 14.90 -7.69
N ILE A 18 -19.48 15.22 -6.54
CA ILE A 18 -20.96 15.30 -6.41
C ILE A 18 -21.53 16.40 -7.30
N LEU A 19 -20.87 17.56 -7.37
CA LEU A 19 -21.33 18.67 -8.21
C LEU A 19 -21.16 18.41 -9.72
N GLU A 20 -20.20 17.58 -10.07
CA GLU A 20 -20.06 17.13 -11.45
C GLU A 20 -21.15 16.13 -11.85
N LEU A 21 -21.45 15.16 -10.98
CA LEU A 21 -22.53 14.19 -11.21
C LEU A 21 -23.91 14.87 -11.18
N TYR A 22 -24.08 15.82 -10.27
CA TYR A 22 -25.34 16.52 -10.03
C TYR A 22 -25.11 18.03 -9.91
N PRO A 23 -24.98 18.76 -11.03
CA PRO A 23 -24.74 20.21 -11.00
C PRO A 23 -25.85 21.00 -10.22
N GLN A 24 -27.07 20.49 -10.20
CA GLN A 24 -28.19 21.07 -9.46
C GLN A 24 -28.03 21.04 -7.93
N ALA A 25 -27.15 20.16 -7.40
CA ALA A 25 -26.81 20.10 -5.99
C ALA A 25 -26.08 21.36 -5.50
N LYS A 26 -25.51 22.17 -6.41
CA LYS A 26 -24.87 23.44 -6.08
C LYS A 26 -25.74 24.40 -5.27
N ALA A 27 -27.01 24.41 -5.53
CA ALA A 27 -27.97 25.23 -4.78
C ALA A 27 -28.15 24.79 -3.31
N CYS A 28 -27.75 23.55 -2.98
CA CYS A 28 -27.80 23.03 -1.61
C CYS A 28 -26.53 23.39 -0.81
N VAL A 29 -25.38 23.62 -1.45
CA VAL A 29 -24.13 23.97 -0.78
C VAL A 29 -24.25 25.30 -0.03
N GLY A 30 -24.89 26.30 -0.62
CA GLY A 30 -25.10 27.63 -0.02
C GLY A 30 -26.37 27.71 0.83
N GLY A 31 -27.11 26.62 1.03
CA GLY A 31 -28.34 26.58 1.83
C GLY A 31 -29.56 27.24 1.16
N SER A 32 -29.46 27.67 -0.10
CA SER A 32 -30.58 28.26 -0.85
C SER A 32 -31.70 27.26 -1.17
N LYS A 33 -31.34 25.97 -1.26
CA LYS A 33 -32.28 24.85 -1.38
C LYS A 33 -31.90 23.73 -0.41
N LYS A 34 -32.92 23.03 0.09
CA LYS A 34 -32.78 21.88 0.99
C LYS A 34 -32.55 20.57 0.21
N HIS A 35 -33.16 20.49 -0.97
CA HIS A 35 -33.17 19.27 -1.78
C HIS A 35 -32.87 19.60 -3.25
N PHE A 36 -32.37 18.63 -3.97
CA PHE A 36 -32.16 18.63 -5.42
C PHE A 36 -32.69 17.32 -6.04
N ALA A 37 -32.93 17.33 -7.34
CA ALA A 37 -33.43 16.15 -8.06
C ALA A 37 -32.24 15.31 -8.59
N ILE A 38 -32.23 14.03 -8.29
CA ILE A 38 -31.27 13.07 -8.89
C ILE A 38 -31.84 12.49 -10.18
N ARG A 39 -33.18 12.37 -10.22
CA ARG A 39 -33.91 11.78 -11.34
C ARG A 39 -34.82 12.84 -11.95
N ASN A 40 -35.49 12.48 -13.05
CA ASN A 40 -36.56 13.28 -13.60
C ASN A 40 -37.83 13.17 -12.68
N GLU A 41 -37.84 13.92 -11.61
CA GLU A 41 -38.85 13.90 -10.57
C GLU A 41 -39.46 15.31 -10.35
N LYS A 42 -40.79 15.37 -10.10
CA LYS A 42 -41.50 16.66 -9.89
C LYS A 42 -41.05 17.33 -8.58
N THR A 43 -40.79 16.54 -7.55
CA THR A 43 -40.42 17.03 -6.22
C THR A 43 -39.01 16.55 -5.92
N PRO A 44 -38.02 17.46 -5.79
CA PRO A 44 -36.66 17.09 -5.45
C PRO A 44 -36.58 16.32 -4.11
N SER A 45 -35.96 15.16 -4.12
CA SER A 45 -35.93 14.24 -2.98
C SER A 45 -34.53 14.00 -2.38
N ALA A 46 -33.46 14.43 -3.04
CA ALA A 46 -32.11 14.23 -2.54
C ALA A 46 -31.60 15.41 -1.71
N ALA A 47 -30.95 15.14 -0.61
CA ALA A 47 -30.30 16.14 0.24
C ALA A 47 -28.75 15.97 0.18
N LEU A 48 -28.07 17.13 0.11
CA LEU A 48 -26.60 17.21 0.22
C LEU A 48 -26.24 17.73 1.62
N ARG A 49 -25.42 16.99 2.35
CA ARG A 49 -25.02 17.34 3.72
C ARG A 49 -23.56 17.03 3.99
N LYS A 50 -22.95 17.81 4.88
CA LYS A 50 -21.69 17.45 5.50
C LYS A 50 -21.91 16.36 6.53
N TYR A 51 -21.05 15.38 6.53
CA TYR A 51 -21.07 14.24 7.43
C TYR A 51 -19.67 14.00 8.00
N ASN A 52 -19.57 13.82 9.31
CA ASN A 52 -18.33 13.50 9.96
C ASN A 52 -18.16 11.97 9.99
N SER A 53 -17.42 11.45 9.01
CA SER A 53 -17.13 10.03 8.88
C SER A 53 -16.05 9.61 9.87
N LYS A 54 -16.22 8.47 10.53
CA LYS A 54 -15.19 7.88 11.39
C LYS A 54 -13.90 7.53 10.63
N SER A 55 -14.04 7.21 9.34
CA SER A 55 -12.91 6.75 8.50
C SER A 55 -12.28 7.87 7.68
N TYR A 56 -13.02 8.94 7.34
CA TYR A 56 -12.58 9.92 6.34
C TYR A 56 -12.67 11.38 6.83
N GLY A 57 -13.04 11.62 8.10
CA GLY A 57 -13.27 12.97 8.61
C GLY A 57 -14.52 13.63 8.02
N GLU A 58 -14.48 14.96 7.86
CA GLU A 58 -15.60 15.71 7.30
C GLU A 58 -15.70 15.51 5.77
N ILE A 59 -16.78 14.91 5.31
CA ILE A 59 -17.06 14.64 3.90
C ILE A 59 -18.45 15.11 3.50
N TRP A 60 -18.68 15.27 2.21
CA TRP A 60 -20.01 15.48 1.67
C TRP A 60 -20.70 14.15 1.35
N GLN A 61 -21.97 14.10 1.66
CA GLN A 61 -22.81 12.92 1.48
C GLN A 61 -24.14 13.31 0.87
N VAL A 62 -24.62 12.48 -0.04
CA VAL A 62 -25.96 12.63 -0.64
C VAL A 62 -26.87 11.55 -0.04
N THR A 63 -28.04 11.95 0.40
CA THR A 63 -29.11 11.06 0.84
C THR A 63 -30.29 11.22 -0.09
N ASP A 64 -30.63 10.17 -0.81
CA ASP A 64 -31.81 10.15 -1.71
C ASP A 64 -33.03 9.55 -0.97
N PHE A 65 -33.92 10.41 -0.51
CA PHE A 65 -35.14 10.00 0.19
C PHE A 65 -36.21 9.40 -0.74
N GLY A 66 -36.10 9.61 -2.05
CA GLY A 66 -36.95 8.94 -3.05
C GLY A 66 -36.43 7.55 -3.46
N GLY A 67 -35.26 7.16 -2.95
CA GLY A 67 -34.62 5.85 -3.11
C GLY A 67 -34.65 5.05 -1.80
N ASP A 68 -33.47 4.49 -1.43
CA ASP A 68 -33.32 3.68 -0.22
C ASP A 68 -33.09 4.51 1.06
N GLY A 69 -32.96 5.83 0.93
CA GLY A 69 -32.74 6.77 2.05
C GLY A 69 -31.35 6.66 2.69
N ARG A 70 -30.44 5.89 2.11
CA ARG A 70 -29.07 5.76 2.61
C ARG A 70 -28.20 6.91 2.15
N GLY A 71 -27.29 7.32 3.03
CA GLY A 71 -26.28 8.31 2.69
C GLY A 71 -25.14 7.67 1.91
N GLU A 72 -24.83 8.24 0.75
CA GLU A 72 -23.74 7.80 -0.12
C GLU A 72 -22.66 8.88 -0.20
N ASN A 73 -21.39 8.48 -0.12
CA ASN A 73 -20.28 9.37 -0.37
C ASN A 73 -20.01 9.53 -1.88
N ALA A 74 -19.14 10.47 -2.23
CA ALA A 74 -18.85 10.80 -3.62
C ALA A 74 -18.35 9.60 -4.46
N VAL A 75 -17.54 8.71 -3.88
CA VAL A 75 -17.00 7.54 -4.58
C VAL A 75 -18.10 6.52 -4.88
N THR A 76 -18.97 6.23 -3.91
CA THR A 76 -20.09 5.30 -4.11
C THR A 76 -21.11 5.85 -5.10
N LEU A 77 -21.37 7.17 -5.08
CA LEU A 77 -22.18 7.83 -6.09
C LEU A 77 -21.59 7.72 -7.49
N TYR A 78 -20.28 8.00 -7.62
CA TYR A 78 -19.58 7.85 -8.90
C TYR A 78 -19.69 6.44 -9.47
N MET A 79 -19.48 5.42 -8.63
CA MET A 79 -19.63 4.03 -9.04
C MET A 79 -21.05 3.72 -9.52
N ARG A 80 -22.07 4.17 -8.80
CA ARG A 80 -23.47 3.97 -9.17
C ARG A 80 -23.81 4.60 -10.51
N GLU A 81 -23.44 5.86 -10.71
CA GLU A 81 -23.77 6.60 -11.94
C GLU A 81 -23.01 6.10 -13.17
N ASN A 82 -21.83 5.46 -12.97
CA ASN A 82 -21.05 4.87 -14.04
C ASN A 82 -21.26 3.35 -14.17
N ASN A 83 -22.23 2.76 -13.46
CA ASN A 83 -22.50 1.31 -13.45
C ASN A 83 -21.28 0.46 -13.12
N ILE A 84 -20.44 0.93 -12.21
CA ILE A 84 -19.25 0.20 -11.73
C ILE A 84 -19.68 -0.68 -10.56
N ASP A 85 -19.55 -1.99 -10.73
CA ASP A 85 -19.83 -2.96 -9.67
C ASP A 85 -18.87 -2.81 -8.48
N ARG A 86 -19.33 -3.19 -7.29
CA ARG A 86 -18.52 -3.12 -6.06
C ARG A 86 -17.26 -3.95 -6.11
N SER A 87 -17.22 -5.03 -6.89
CA SER A 87 -16.01 -5.82 -7.12
C SER A 87 -14.92 -5.05 -7.88
N HIS A 88 -15.29 -3.99 -8.61
CA HIS A 88 -14.40 -3.10 -9.36
C HIS A 88 -14.12 -1.77 -8.64
N PHE A 89 -14.24 -1.77 -7.30
CA PHE A 89 -14.02 -0.58 -6.48
C PHE A 89 -12.66 0.10 -6.74
N ASN A 90 -11.59 -0.67 -6.88
CA ASN A 90 -10.25 -0.15 -7.16
C ASN A 90 -10.18 0.54 -8.53
N GLU A 91 -10.94 0.09 -9.50
CA GLU A 91 -11.03 0.74 -10.81
C GLU A 91 -11.66 2.13 -10.70
N ALA A 92 -12.74 2.27 -9.94
CA ALA A 92 -13.37 3.57 -9.68
C ALA A 92 -12.39 4.54 -9.00
N ILE A 93 -11.60 4.07 -8.03
CA ILE A 93 -10.55 4.88 -7.38
C ILE A 93 -9.51 5.36 -8.39
N LEU A 94 -9.03 4.48 -9.27
CA LEU A 94 -8.05 4.85 -10.30
C LEU A 94 -8.61 5.83 -11.33
N GLN A 95 -9.86 5.66 -11.75
CA GLN A 95 -10.53 6.59 -12.66
C GLN A 95 -10.67 7.99 -12.03
N LEU A 96 -11.15 8.06 -10.78
CA LEU A 96 -11.25 9.31 -10.04
C LEU A 96 -9.89 9.95 -9.80
N ALA A 97 -8.88 9.18 -9.47
CA ALA A 97 -7.53 9.65 -9.29
C ALA A 97 -6.97 10.28 -10.55
N ALA A 98 -7.12 9.61 -11.69
CA ALA A 98 -6.69 10.14 -12.99
C ALA A 98 -7.43 11.44 -13.34
N LYS A 99 -8.74 11.49 -13.06
CA LYS A 99 -9.59 12.63 -13.38
C LYS A 99 -9.27 13.87 -12.55
N TYR A 100 -9.04 13.69 -11.25
CA TYR A 100 -8.78 14.81 -10.32
C TYR A 100 -7.29 15.04 -10.05
N GLY A 101 -6.40 14.39 -10.80
CA GLY A 101 -4.96 14.57 -10.68
C GLY A 101 -4.39 14.06 -9.35
N VAL A 102 -5.12 13.18 -8.65
CA VAL A 102 -4.65 12.53 -7.43
C VAL A 102 -3.58 11.52 -7.82
N ARG A 103 -2.37 11.79 -7.41
CA ARG A 103 -1.25 10.89 -7.63
C ARG A 103 -0.96 10.14 -6.34
N ASP A 104 -0.76 8.85 -6.46
CA ASP A 104 -0.09 8.11 -5.40
C ASP A 104 1.33 8.70 -5.28
N GLU A 105 1.72 9.19 -4.12
CA GLU A 105 3.11 9.58 -3.88
C GLU A 105 4.06 8.42 -4.19
N LEU A 106 3.52 7.20 -4.18
CA LEU A 106 4.13 5.95 -4.59
C LEU A 106 3.46 5.46 -5.89
N ASP A 107 3.69 6.15 -7.02
CA ASP A 107 3.13 5.75 -8.32
C ASP A 107 3.63 4.35 -8.74
N HIS A 108 2.82 3.34 -8.45
CA HIS A 108 3.14 1.94 -8.70
C HIS A 108 3.30 1.59 -10.19
N THR A 109 2.80 2.43 -11.09
CA THR A 109 2.96 2.20 -12.53
C THR A 109 4.37 2.53 -13.01
N VAL A 110 5.05 3.43 -12.31
CA VAL A 110 6.43 3.86 -12.59
C VAL A 110 7.43 3.14 -11.67
N ASN A 111 6.98 2.66 -10.52
CA ASN A 111 7.84 2.06 -9.51
C ASN A 111 8.10 0.59 -9.82
N LYS A 112 9.07 0.33 -10.66
CA LYS A 112 9.56 -1.03 -10.95
C LYS A 112 11.02 -1.14 -10.57
N PRO A 113 11.45 -2.32 -10.09
CA PRO A 113 12.87 -2.58 -9.90
C PRO A 113 13.57 -2.57 -11.26
N ASP A 114 14.83 -2.18 -11.29
CA ASP A 114 15.70 -2.46 -12.43
C ASP A 114 15.99 -3.96 -12.45
N ILE A 115 15.55 -4.65 -13.50
CA ILE A 115 15.69 -6.10 -13.65
C ILE A 115 16.65 -6.38 -14.78
N ARG A 116 17.72 -7.15 -14.48
CA ARG A 116 18.67 -7.64 -15.46
C ARG A 116 18.67 -9.15 -15.46
N GLN A 117 18.94 -9.75 -16.62
CA GLN A 117 19.03 -11.19 -16.75
C GLN A 117 20.37 -11.56 -17.37
N ARG A 118 20.97 -12.63 -16.84
CA ARG A 118 22.19 -13.22 -17.37
C ARG A 118 22.17 -14.75 -17.22
N PRO A 119 22.99 -15.49 -17.97
CA PRO A 119 23.22 -16.91 -17.70
C PRO A 119 23.77 -17.13 -16.29
N ALA A 120 23.39 -18.24 -15.67
CA ALA A 120 23.95 -18.64 -14.39
C ALA A 120 25.41 -19.14 -14.60
N ARG A 121 26.26 -18.85 -13.63
CA ARG A 121 27.62 -19.39 -13.56
C ARG A 121 27.57 -20.84 -13.04
N GLN A 122 28.70 -21.54 -13.10
CA GLN A 122 28.78 -22.95 -12.66
C GLN A 122 28.50 -23.14 -11.17
N ASP A 123 28.87 -22.14 -10.35
CA ASP A 123 28.69 -22.10 -8.91
C ASP A 123 27.29 -21.59 -8.46
N GLU A 124 26.47 -21.12 -9.39
CA GLU A 124 25.13 -20.60 -9.11
C GLU A 124 24.08 -21.70 -9.36
N ALA A 125 23.66 -22.38 -8.31
CA ALA A 125 22.66 -23.44 -8.38
C ALA A 125 21.24 -22.86 -8.48
N ASP A 126 20.33 -23.59 -9.13
CA ASP A 126 18.91 -23.23 -9.18
C ASP A 126 18.31 -23.14 -7.76
N GLY A 127 17.54 -22.08 -7.53
CA GLY A 127 17.00 -21.74 -6.22
C GLY A 127 17.93 -20.94 -5.32
N SER A 128 19.23 -20.77 -5.70
CA SER A 128 20.13 -19.92 -4.93
C SER A 128 19.78 -18.45 -5.06
N ARG A 129 20.09 -17.69 -4.01
CA ARG A 129 19.96 -16.24 -3.95
C ARG A 129 21.22 -15.62 -3.36
N SER A 130 21.68 -14.55 -4.00
CA SER A 130 22.73 -13.68 -3.48
C SER A 130 22.20 -12.27 -3.37
N PHE A 131 22.79 -11.45 -2.52
CA PHE A 131 22.36 -10.07 -2.33
C PHE A 131 23.54 -9.19 -1.91
N ALA A 132 23.37 -7.88 -2.11
CA ALA A 132 24.23 -6.87 -1.51
C ALA A 132 23.36 -5.84 -0.77
N LEU A 133 23.88 -5.35 0.34
CA LEU A 133 23.23 -4.37 1.18
C LEU A 133 23.81 -2.97 0.93
N ASN A 134 23.01 -1.95 1.16
CA ASN A 134 23.46 -0.57 1.30
C ASN A 134 23.92 -0.34 2.74
N GLU A 135 24.83 0.60 2.95
CA GLU A 135 25.32 0.94 4.30
C GLU A 135 24.25 1.64 5.16
N LYS A 136 23.38 2.41 4.50
CA LYS A 136 22.35 3.20 5.17
C LYS A 136 21.08 3.21 4.36
N PHE A 137 19.95 3.46 5.04
CA PHE A 137 18.70 3.77 4.40
C PHE A 137 18.70 5.21 3.87
N THR A 138 18.06 5.42 2.73
CA THR A 138 17.76 6.76 2.21
C THR A 138 16.54 7.36 2.95
N ASP A 139 16.36 8.68 2.88
CA ASP A 139 15.19 9.35 3.47
C ASP A 139 13.87 8.83 2.90
N PHE A 140 13.85 8.47 1.61
CA PHE A 140 12.70 7.85 0.98
C PHE A 140 12.39 6.47 1.58
N GLU A 141 13.40 5.63 1.75
CA GLU A 141 13.26 4.30 2.34
C GLU A 141 12.77 4.37 3.80
N LEU A 142 13.27 5.31 4.59
CA LEU A 142 12.78 5.53 5.96
C LEU A 142 11.30 5.90 5.97
N LYS A 143 10.86 6.79 5.08
CA LYS A 143 9.44 7.19 4.94
C LYS A 143 8.52 6.02 4.57
N VAL A 144 9.00 5.02 3.83
CA VAL A 144 8.23 3.80 3.50
C VAL A 144 7.84 3.01 4.76
N PHE A 145 8.69 2.99 5.78
CA PHE A 145 8.37 2.36 7.07
C PHE A 145 7.46 3.22 7.95
N GLY A 146 7.54 4.54 7.81
CA GLY A 146 6.68 5.49 8.52
C GLY A 146 7.38 6.81 8.86
N PRO A 147 6.61 7.86 9.16
CA PRO A 147 7.15 9.23 9.31
C PRO A 147 8.09 9.40 10.51
N ASN A 148 7.98 8.53 11.51
CA ASN A 148 8.80 8.60 12.74
C ASN A 148 9.85 7.49 12.81
N VAL A 149 10.06 6.73 11.74
CA VAL A 149 11.05 5.65 11.69
C VAL A 149 12.41 6.23 11.35
N THR A 150 13.41 5.82 12.11
CA THR A 150 14.81 6.26 11.94
C THR A 150 15.69 5.08 11.60
N GLN A 151 16.89 5.35 11.07
CA GLN A 151 17.95 4.38 10.85
C GLN A 151 18.13 3.49 12.10
N LYS A 152 18.27 4.10 13.29
CA LYS A 152 18.47 3.39 14.56
C LYS A 152 17.37 2.37 14.84
N HIS A 153 16.11 2.71 14.62
CA HIS A 153 14.99 1.78 14.82
C HIS A 153 15.08 0.56 13.90
N LEU A 154 15.51 0.77 12.65
CA LEU A 154 15.65 -0.33 11.69
C LEU A 154 16.85 -1.21 11.99
N ASP A 155 17.97 -0.61 12.40
CA ASP A 155 19.17 -1.34 12.82
C ASP A 155 18.89 -2.23 14.05
N GLU A 156 18.18 -1.72 15.06
CA GLU A 156 17.76 -2.48 16.25
C GLU A 156 16.85 -3.67 15.91
N LEU A 157 16.09 -3.57 14.83
CA LEU A 157 15.20 -4.63 14.33
C LEU A 157 15.84 -5.47 13.23
N HIS A 158 17.14 -5.29 12.97
CA HIS A 158 17.92 -6.02 11.95
C HIS A 158 17.35 -5.89 10.53
N TRP A 159 16.79 -4.72 10.20
CA TRP A 159 16.41 -4.37 8.85
C TRP A 159 17.59 -3.74 8.10
N HIS A 160 17.67 -4.03 6.80
CA HIS A 160 18.70 -3.52 5.91
C HIS A 160 18.08 -3.03 4.61
N SER A 161 18.65 -1.96 4.05
CA SER A 161 18.38 -1.57 2.67
C SER A 161 19.17 -2.48 1.72
N VAL A 162 18.50 -3.00 0.70
CA VAL A 162 19.09 -3.92 -0.27
C VAL A 162 19.51 -3.15 -1.52
N LYS A 163 20.74 -3.33 -1.96
CA LYS A 163 21.23 -2.75 -3.21
C LYS A 163 20.75 -3.56 -4.41
N TRP A 164 20.90 -4.87 -4.34
CA TRP A 164 20.41 -5.82 -5.33
C TRP A 164 20.19 -7.19 -4.68
N ILE A 165 19.33 -7.99 -5.31
CA ILE A 165 19.10 -9.39 -4.97
C ILE A 165 18.99 -10.21 -6.26
N THR A 166 19.57 -11.42 -6.24
CA THR A 166 19.46 -12.36 -7.36
C THR A 166 18.47 -13.48 -7.05
N ASN A 167 17.99 -14.11 -8.10
CA ASN A 167 17.26 -15.36 -8.05
C ASN A 167 17.71 -16.22 -9.24
N VAL A 168 18.14 -17.44 -8.98
CA VAL A 168 18.58 -18.39 -10.02
C VAL A 168 17.44 -19.37 -10.30
N LYS A 169 17.03 -19.46 -11.56
CA LYS A 169 16.01 -20.38 -12.02
C LYS A 169 16.30 -20.80 -13.47
N ASP A 170 16.18 -22.09 -13.77
CA ASP A 170 16.38 -22.64 -15.11
C ASP A 170 17.70 -22.18 -15.76
N ARG A 171 18.80 -22.21 -14.97
CA ARG A 171 20.13 -21.73 -15.36
C ARG A 171 20.19 -20.27 -15.80
N ARG A 172 19.24 -19.46 -15.37
CA ARG A 172 19.23 -18.00 -15.57
C ARG A 172 19.21 -17.30 -14.23
N VAL A 173 19.99 -16.23 -14.14
CA VAL A 173 20.00 -15.33 -12.99
C VAL A 173 19.16 -14.12 -13.32
N THR A 174 18.16 -13.86 -12.52
CA THR A 174 17.43 -12.60 -12.51
C THR A 174 17.99 -11.74 -11.39
N GLU A 175 18.61 -10.63 -11.74
CA GLU A 175 19.13 -9.63 -10.83
C GLU A 175 18.10 -8.50 -10.70
N LYS A 176 17.66 -8.24 -9.50
CA LYS A 176 16.70 -7.17 -9.18
C LYS A 176 17.41 -6.10 -8.35
N TYR A 177 17.45 -4.88 -8.84
CA TYR A 177 18.09 -3.74 -8.19
C TYR A 177 17.05 -2.85 -7.51
N SER A 178 17.31 -2.50 -6.26
CA SER A 178 16.61 -1.40 -5.60
C SER A 178 16.94 -0.07 -6.29
N ASN A 179 15.99 0.84 -6.31
CA ASN A 179 16.19 2.19 -6.83
C ASN A 179 15.38 3.21 -6.01
N ALA A 180 15.53 4.48 -6.33
CA ALA A 180 14.87 5.58 -5.61
C ALA A 180 13.34 5.50 -5.58
N HIS A 181 12.73 4.72 -6.48
CA HIS A 181 11.27 4.57 -6.61
C HIS A 181 10.78 3.15 -6.28
N TYR A 182 11.70 2.20 -6.16
CA TYR A 182 11.37 0.82 -5.82
C TYR A 182 12.39 0.27 -4.81
N PRO A 183 12.21 0.58 -3.52
CA PRO A 183 13.08 0.07 -2.48
C PRO A 183 12.85 -1.41 -2.23
N ILE A 184 13.92 -2.11 -1.94
CA ILE A 184 13.92 -3.51 -1.49
C ILE A 184 14.57 -3.54 -0.12
N PHE A 185 13.93 -4.19 0.81
CA PHE A 185 14.43 -4.33 2.18
C PHE A 185 14.66 -5.79 2.53
N MET A 186 15.53 -6.02 3.49
CA MET A 186 15.81 -7.34 4.01
C MET A 186 15.89 -7.29 5.52
N ARG A 187 15.20 -8.21 6.20
CA ARG A 187 15.33 -8.38 7.63
C ARG A 187 16.08 -9.67 7.91
N GLU A 188 17.14 -9.58 8.70
CA GLU A 188 17.80 -10.74 9.27
C GLU A 188 16.93 -11.33 10.38
N CYS A 189 16.71 -12.62 10.32
CA CYS A 189 15.85 -13.36 11.24
C CYS A 189 16.64 -14.52 11.84
N LEU A 190 16.82 -14.51 13.15
CA LEU A 190 17.49 -15.54 13.88
C LEU A 190 16.57 -16.75 14.09
N ILE A 191 17.00 -17.94 13.72
CA ILE A 191 16.30 -19.21 13.98
C ILE A 191 16.78 -19.80 15.29
N SER A 192 18.10 -19.91 15.45
CA SER A 192 18.75 -20.40 16.67
C SER A 192 20.06 -19.67 16.91
N GLU A 193 20.37 -19.39 18.17
CA GLU A 193 21.68 -18.89 18.57
C GLU A 193 22.73 -20.00 18.42
N ALA A 194 24.00 -19.62 18.30
CA ALA A 194 25.10 -20.57 18.30
C ALA A 194 25.13 -21.33 19.65
N HIS A 195 25.26 -22.66 19.61
CA HIS A 195 25.32 -23.49 20.81
C HIS A 195 26.41 -24.56 20.68
N GLY A 196 27.46 -24.46 21.47
CA GLY A 196 28.66 -25.32 21.32
C GLY A 196 29.29 -25.16 19.95
N ASP A 197 29.43 -26.27 19.23
CA ASP A 197 29.99 -26.31 17.85
C ASP A 197 28.92 -26.02 16.77
N GLU A 198 27.64 -25.87 17.13
CA GLU A 198 26.59 -25.55 16.18
C GLU A 198 26.59 -24.04 15.88
N PRO A 199 26.74 -23.64 14.62
CA PRO A 199 26.71 -22.22 14.25
C PRO A 199 25.31 -21.65 14.36
N GLU A 200 25.25 -20.33 14.58
CA GLU A 200 24.02 -19.56 14.51
C GLU A 200 23.29 -19.82 13.17
N GLN A 201 21.99 -20.09 13.25
CA GLN A 201 21.17 -20.29 12.06
C GLN A 201 20.30 -19.07 11.82
N LYS A 202 20.39 -18.53 10.60
CA LYS A 202 19.66 -17.35 10.16
C LYS A 202 18.94 -17.60 8.84
N PHE A 203 17.92 -16.82 8.61
CA PHE A 203 17.33 -16.61 7.30
C PHE A 203 17.00 -15.14 7.11
N TYR A 204 16.72 -14.75 5.88
CA TYR A 204 16.38 -13.38 5.57
C TYR A 204 14.96 -13.29 5.02
N LYS A 205 14.18 -12.35 5.55
CA LYS A 205 12.88 -11.97 5.04
C LYS A 205 13.07 -10.77 4.12
N VAL A 206 12.80 -10.96 2.82
CA VAL A 206 12.86 -9.90 1.82
C VAL A 206 11.49 -9.21 1.76
N TYR A 207 11.48 -7.89 1.76
CA TYR A 207 10.29 -7.07 1.69
C TYR A 207 10.38 -6.09 0.53
N GLU A 208 9.43 -6.19 -0.38
CA GLU A 208 9.25 -5.33 -1.54
C GLU A 208 7.90 -4.59 -1.38
N PRO A 209 7.87 -3.45 -0.67
CA PRO A 209 6.61 -2.75 -0.31
C PRO A 209 5.77 -2.37 -1.52
N LEU A 210 6.42 -2.06 -2.64
CA LEU A 210 5.80 -1.59 -3.87
C LEU A 210 5.55 -2.71 -4.90
N ASN A 211 5.80 -3.96 -4.52
CA ASN A 211 5.46 -5.10 -5.38
C ASN A 211 3.94 -5.31 -5.42
N CYS A 212 3.34 -4.93 -6.52
CA CYS A 212 1.91 -5.09 -6.78
C CYS A 212 1.58 -6.39 -7.51
N GLU A 213 2.59 -7.12 -8.01
CA GLU A 213 2.39 -8.37 -8.70
C GLU A 213 1.96 -9.47 -7.72
N LYS A 214 0.78 -10.06 -7.94
CA LYS A 214 0.23 -11.23 -7.21
C LYS A 214 0.04 -11.04 -5.70
N GLY A 215 0.05 -9.81 -5.19
CA GLY A 215 -0.15 -9.55 -3.75
C GLY A 215 0.98 -10.01 -2.83
N PHE A 216 2.10 -10.49 -3.36
CA PHE A 216 3.23 -10.97 -2.58
C PHE A 216 4.29 -9.88 -2.42
N ARG A 217 4.29 -9.24 -1.26
CA ARG A 217 5.32 -8.25 -0.87
C ARG A 217 6.48 -8.88 -0.10
N PHE A 218 6.37 -10.15 0.27
CA PHE A 218 7.39 -10.84 1.07
C PHE A 218 7.89 -12.10 0.37
N SER A 219 9.19 -12.30 0.44
CA SER A 219 9.84 -13.56 0.10
C SER A 219 10.93 -13.89 1.12
N TYR A 220 11.56 -15.05 1.00
CA TYR A 220 12.55 -15.51 1.97
C TYR A 220 13.79 -16.04 1.27
N THR A 221 14.94 -15.95 1.94
CA THR A 221 16.20 -16.52 1.48
C THR A 221 16.94 -17.12 2.69
N PRO A 222 17.62 -18.29 2.58
CA PRO A 222 17.74 -19.12 1.38
C PRO A 222 16.43 -19.81 0.98
N ALA A 223 16.37 -20.30 -0.24
CA ALA A 223 15.33 -21.17 -0.79
C ALA A 223 13.89 -20.66 -0.81
N GLY A 224 13.64 -19.36 -0.59
CA GLY A 224 12.31 -18.75 -0.69
C GLY A 224 11.28 -19.26 0.33
N LYS A 225 11.67 -20.02 1.36
CA LYS A 225 10.77 -20.61 2.35
C LYS A 225 11.01 -20.02 3.73
N LYS A 226 9.91 -19.64 4.39
CA LYS A 226 9.93 -19.33 5.82
C LYS A 226 10.09 -20.62 6.62
N PRO A 227 10.99 -20.71 7.62
CA PRO A 227 11.06 -21.84 8.53
C PRO A 227 9.72 -22.08 9.24
N LEU A 228 9.30 -23.35 9.34
CA LEU A 228 7.97 -23.73 9.83
C LEU A 228 7.65 -23.22 11.24
N HIS A 229 8.65 -23.17 12.12
CA HIS A 229 8.48 -22.80 13.53
C HIS A 229 8.91 -21.37 13.86
N TYR A 230 9.25 -20.56 12.85
CA TYR A 230 9.65 -19.19 13.11
C TYR A 230 8.45 -18.28 13.44
N ILE A 231 8.52 -17.61 14.57
CA ILE A 231 7.56 -16.59 15.00
C ILE A 231 8.23 -15.22 14.90
N ASN A 232 7.65 -14.31 14.12
CA ASN A 232 8.17 -12.95 14.00
C ASN A 232 8.15 -12.24 15.37
N GLY A 233 9.29 -11.68 15.76
CA GLY A 233 9.41 -10.89 16.98
C GLY A 233 9.58 -11.72 18.28
N LEU A 234 9.66 -13.05 18.20
CA LEU A 234 9.83 -13.88 19.41
C LEU A 234 11.18 -13.64 20.05
N SER A 235 12.26 -13.51 19.30
CA SER A 235 13.60 -13.21 19.80
C SER A 235 13.66 -11.84 20.47
N GLU A 236 13.02 -10.84 19.86
CA GLU A 236 12.94 -9.48 20.41
C GLU A 236 12.10 -9.45 21.69
N LEU A 237 11.00 -10.18 21.72
CA LEU A 237 10.15 -10.30 22.92
C LEU A 237 10.91 -10.96 24.07
N LYS A 238 11.66 -12.04 23.78
CA LYS A 238 12.48 -12.71 24.77
C LYS A 238 13.56 -11.77 25.34
N LYS A 239 14.30 -11.07 24.48
CA LYS A 239 15.30 -10.07 24.91
C LYS A 239 14.67 -8.96 25.77
N ALA A 240 13.48 -8.48 25.39
CA ALA A 240 12.76 -7.48 26.19
C ALA A 240 12.32 -8.05 27.53
N TYR A 241 11.80 -9.27 27.57
CA TYR A 241 11.41 -9.95 28.81
C TYR A 241 12.61 -10.11 29.75
N ASP A 242 13.74 -10.63 29.26
CA ASP A 242 14.96 -10.86 30.06
C ASP A 242 15.59 -9.54 30.55
N LYS A 243 15.33 -8.41 29.88
CA LYS A 243 15.82 -7.09 30.30
C LYS A 243 15.00 -6.44 31.41
N TYR A 244 13.70 -6.73 31.49
CA TYR A 244 12.77 -6.04 32.38
C TYR A 244 12.26 -6.92 33.55
N ASN A 245 12.69 -8.18 33.63
CA ASN A 245 12.47 -9.10 34.75
C ASN A 245 13.79 -9.59 35.36
#